data_d244ecffbccb24117b2ec3a728c85485
#
_entry.id   d244ecffbccb24117b2ec3a728c85485
#
_cell.length_a   1.000
_cell.length_b   1.000
_cell.length_c   1.000
_cell.angle_alpha   90.00
_cell.angle_beta   90.00
_cell.angle_gamma   90.00
#
_symmetry.space_group_name_H-M   'P 1'
#
loop_
_entity.id
_entity.type
_entity.pdbx_description
1 polymer ?
#
loop_
_entity_poly.entity_id
_entity_poly.type
_entity_poly.pdbx_seq_one_letter_code
_entity_poly.pdbx_strand_id
1 'polypeptide(L)'
;MLRPQGFRNYMVGKWHVTPLTQSGPAGPYDGWPLGRGFDRFYGFMDAETDQYAPELVRDNTPCDPPGRFADGYHLTSDLIDQSIRFIADHSADRPDIPWLTWVALGACHAPHQAPQDIIMSYDAAFAHGWEASQEAGQEGSQDPGQEPGEPDGDVEARLRPVTP
;
A
#
# COMPACT_ATOMS: atom_id res chain seq x y z
N MET A 1 -10.32 8.35 -14.07
CA MET A 1 -9.12 7.67 -14.63
C MET A 1 -8.38 8.64 -15.54
N LEU A 2 -7.05 8.65 -15.52
CA LEU A 2 -6.22 9.58 -16.30
C LEU A 2 -5.91 9.08 -17.72
N ARG A 3 -6.15 7.78 -17.98
CA ARG A 3 -5.87 7.16 -19.29
C ARG A 3 -6.56 7.85 -20.49
N PRO A 4 -7.84 8.27 -20.41
CA PRO A 4 -8.48 9.01 -21.49
C PRO A 4 -7.87 10.41 -21.72
N GLN A 5 -7.09 10.91 -20.76
CA GLN A 5 -6.36 12.18 -20.86
C GLN A 5 -4.92 12.00 -21.36
N GLY A 6 -4.57 10.81 -21.85
CA GLY A 6 -3.26 10.49 -22.40
C GLY A 6 -2.20 10.02 -21.43
N PHE A 7 -2.53 9.88 -20.12
CA PHE A 7 -1.58 9.39 -19.14
C PHE A 7 -1.32 7.89 -19.27
N ARG A 8 -0.09 7.49 -18.95
CA ARG A 8 0.25 6.12 -18.59
C ARG A 8 0.16 5.94 -17.09
N ASN A 9 -0.43 4.83 -16.66
CA ASN A 9 -0.71 4.59 -15.24
C ASN A 9 -0.01 3.30 -14.80
N TYR A 10 0.85 3.43 -13.80
CA TYR A 10 1.58 2.31 -13.21
C TYR A 10 1.16 2.12 -11.77
N MET A 11 1.13 0.89 -11.32
CA MET A 11 0.85 0.57 -9.93
C MET A 11 1.87 -0.41 -9.39
N VAL A 12 2.36 -0.13 -8.18
CA VAL A 12 3.28 -1.00 -7.46
C VAL A 12 2.81 -1.14 -6.02
N GLY A 13 2.76 -2.39 -5.52
CA GLY A 13 2.45 -2.70 -4.14
C GLY A 13 1.09 -3.35 -3.91
N LYS A 14 0.45 -3.00 -2.80
CA LYS A 14 -0.81 -3.58 -2.34
C LYS A 14 -1.99 -3.16 -3.22
N TRP A 15 -2.75 -4.15 -3.71
CA TRP A 15 -3.98 -3.91 -4.46
C TRP A 15 -5.24 -3.94 -3.58
N HIS A 16 -5.58 -5.06 -2.99
CA HIS A 16 -6.69 -5.33 -2.07
C HIS A 16 -8.07 -4.79 -2.51
N VAL A 17 -8.35 -4.71 -3.80
CA VAL A 17 -9.61 -4.20 -4.36
C VAL A 17 -10.40 -5.28 -5.10
N THR A 18 -9.76 -6.40 -5.43
CA THR A 18 -10.38 -7.56 -6.07
C THR A 18 -10.95 -8.51 -5.02
N PRO A 19 -12.20 -8.99 -5.15
CA PRO A 19 -12.72 -10.03 -4.29
C PRO A 19 -11.81 -11.28 -4.30
N LEU A 20 -11.60 -11.91 -3.13
CA LEU A 20 -10.74 -13.09 -3.01
C LEU A 20 -11.11 -14.22 -3.97
N THR A 21 -12.39 -14.40 -4.24
CA THR A 21 -12.89 -15.41 -5.21
C THR A 21 -12.48 -15.13 -6.65
N GLN A 22 -11.94 -13.94 -6.93
CA GLN A 22 -11.51 -13.48 -8.25
C GLN A 22 -10.00 -13.13 -8.28
N SER A 23 -9.27 -13.36 -7.19
CA SER A 23 -7.84 -13.05 -7.10
C SER A 23 -6.95 -14.20 -7.58
N GLY A 24 -7.53 -15.33 -7.99
CA GLY A 24 -6.78 -16.48 -8.48
C GLY A 24 -6.19 -16.25 -9.89
N PRO A 25 -5.14 -17.02 -10.25
CA PRO A 25 -4.42 -16.85 -11.52
C PRO A 25 -5.23 -17.15 -12.78
N ALA A 26 -6.42 -17.71 -12.63
CA ALA A 26 -7.36 -17.95 -13.74
C ALA A 26 -8.33 -16.80 -13.99
N GLY A 27 -8.26 -15.72 -13.19
CA GLY A 27 -9.18 -14.60 -13.28
C GLY A 27 -10.57 -14.87 -12.67
N PRO A 28 -11.57 -14.03 -12.99
CA PRO A 28 -11.57 -12.97 -14.01
C PRO A 28 -10.67 -11.78 -13.65
N TYR A 29 -10.13 -11.10 -14.66
CA TYR A 29 -9.14 -10.03 -14.47
C TYR A 29 -9.73 -8.62 -14.49
N ASP A 30 -11.06 -8.47 -14.64
CA ASP A 30 -11.72 -7.15 -14.68
C ASP A 30 -11.54 -6.34 -13.40
N GLY A 31 -11.41 -7.02 -12.26
CA GLY A 31 -11.14 -6.44 -10.96
C GLY A 31 -9.67 -6.18 -10.66
N TRP A 32 -8.76 -6.72 -11.47
CA TRP A 32 -7.31 -6.61 -11.29
C TRP A 32 -6.78 -5.24 -11.72
N PRO A 33 -5.57 -4.85 -11.32
CA PRO A 33 -5.01 -3.52 -11.63
C PRO A 33 -5.09 -3.16 -13.11
N LEU A 34 -4.72 -4.06 -14.02
CA LEU A 34 -4.77 -3.80 -15.47
C LEU A 34 -6.21 -3.62 -15.95
N GLY A 35 -7.16 -4.44 -15.48
CA GLY A 35 -8.59 -4.31 -15.75
C GLY A 35 -9.18 -2.99 -15.23
N ARG A 36 -8.57 -2.41 -14.20
CA ARG A 36 -8.96 -1.12 -13.62
C ARG A 36 -8.25 0.08 -14.22
N GLY A 37 -7.42 -0.12 -15.25
CA GLY A 37 -6.87 0.96 -16.07
C GLY A 37 -5.41 1.31 -15.78
N PHE A 38 -4.68 0.46 -15.06
CA PHE A 38 -3.23 0.52 -15.01
C PHE A 38 -2.62 -0.15 -16.23
N ASP A 39 -1.53 0.37 -16.74
CA ASP A 39 -0.80 -0.19 -17.89
C ASP A 39 0.21 -1.27 -17.43
N ARG A 40 0.74 -1.15 -16.22
CA ARG A 40 1.63 -2.11 -15.57
C ARG A 40 1.26 -2.24 -14.09
N PHE A 41 1.51 -3.42 -13.56
CA PHE A 41 1.37 -3.73 -12.14
C PHE A 41 2.52 -4.60 -11.65
N TYR A 42 2.99 -4.34 -10.44
CA TYR A 42 3.86 -5.25 -9.68
C TYR A 42 3.53 -5.14 -8.20
N GLY A 43 3.17 -6.25 -7.57
CA GLY A 43 2.80 -6.23 -6.15
C GLY A 43 2.00 -7.45 -5.75
N PHE A 44 1.15 -7.29 -4.75
CA PHE A 44 0.33 -8.36 -4.20
C PHE A 44 -1.16 -8.00 -4.18
N MET A 45 -2.00 -9.02 -4.32
CA MET A 45 -3.45 -8.83 -4.53
C MET A 45 -4.25 -8.72 -3.24
N ASP A 46 -3.74 -9.27 -2.15
CA ASP A 46 -4.44 -9.42 -0.89
C ASP A 46 -4.25 -8.23 0.08
N ALA A 47 -4.87 -8.32 1.25
CA ALA A 47 -4.80 -7.35 2.33
C ALA A 47 -3.40 -7.24 2.93
N GLU A 48 -2.71 -8.38 3.00
CA GLU A 48 -1.39 -8.54 3.61
C GLU A 48 -0.58 -9.60 2.86
N THR A 49 0.72 -9.57 3.03
CA THR A 49 1.65 -10.58 2.52
C THR A 49 2.92 -10.58 3.36
N ASP A 50 3.63 -11.69 3.40
CA ASP A 50 4.93 -11.78 4.08
C ASP A 50 5.94 -10.83 3.41
N GLN A 51 6.72 -10.07 4.22
CA GLN A 51 7.65 -9.07 3.70
C GLN A 51 8.95 -9.68 3.15
N TYR A 52 9.22 -10.94 3.47
CA TYR A 52 10.42 -11.67 3.04
C TYR A 52 10.15 -12.80 2.05
N ALA A 53 8.88 -13.26 1.99
CA ALA A 53 8.42 -14.30 1.08
C ALA A 53 7.02 -13.97 0.53
N PRO A 54 6.86 -12.82 -0.14
CA PRO A 54 5.55 -12.36 -0.60
C PRO A 54 4.99 -13.19 -1.74
N GLU A 55 3.67 -13.29 -1.80
CA GLU A 55 2.96 -13.75 -2.99
C GLU A 55 2.79 -12.59 -3.97
N LEU A 56 3.58 -12.60 -5.05
CA LEU A 56 3.65 -11.50 -5.99
C LEU A 56 2.93 -11.79 -7.31
N VAL A 57 2.49 -10.71 -7.90
CA VAL A 57 1.89 -10.68 -9.24
C VAL A 57 2.59 -9.59 -10.07
N ARG A 58 2.95 -9.94 -11.30
CA ARG A 58 3.40 -9.00 -12.33
C ARG A 58 2.34 -8.94 -13.43
N ASP A 59 1.75 -7.77 -13.61
CA ASP A 59 0.62 -7.54 -14.50
C ASP A 59 -0.56 -8.45 -14.11
N ASN A 60 -0.84 -9.54 -14.82
CA ASN A 60 -1.87 -10.53 -14.47
C ASN A 60 -1.28 -11.94 -14.21
N THR A 61 0.01 -12.03 -13.94
CA THR A 61 0.70 -13.32 -13.81
C THR A 61 1.40 -13.41 -12.45
N PRO A 62 1.17 -14.46 -11.67
CA PRO A 62 1.96 -14.72 -10.46
C PRO A 62 3.44 -14.80 -10.79
N CYS A 63 4.27 -14.29 -9.90
CA CYS A 63 5.72 -14.34 -10.05
C CYS A 63 6.41 -14.53 -8.71
N ASP A 64 7.61 -15.10 -8.74
CA ASP A 64 8.44 -15.23 -7.56
C ASP A 64 9.13 -13.90 -7.20
N PRO A 65 9.42 -13.64 -5.92
CA PRO A 65 10.27 -12.53 -5.52
C PRO A 65 11.68 -12.69 -6.12
N PRO A 66 12.36 -11.58 -6.47
CA PRO A 66 13.66 -11.63 -7.13
C PRO A 66 14.82 -12.06 -6.22
N GLY A 67 14.57 -12.22 -4.93
CA GLY A 67 15.57 -12.62 -3.94
C GLY A 67 14.93 -13.37 -2.78
N ARG A 68 15.75 -13.78 -1.82
CA ARG A 68 15.33 -14.48 -0.61
C ARG A 68 15.78 -13.73 0.63
N PHE A 69 15.15 -14.00 1.77
CA PHE A 69 15.56 -13.43 3.06
C PHE A 69 17.06 -13.55 3.33
N ALA A 70 17.65 -14.73 3.05
CA ALA A 70 19.08 -14.98 3.24
C ALA A 70 19.99 -14.09 2.37
N ASP A 71 19.46 -13.57 1.27
CA ASP A 71 20.17 -12.68 0.34
C ASP A 71 19.86 -11.19 0.62
N GLY A 72 19.18 -10.89 1.74
CA GLY A 72 18.80 -9.52 2.14
C GLY A 72 17.53 -8.99 1.47
N TYR A 73 16.72 -9.85 0.85
CA TYR A 73 15.45 -9.43 0.25
C TYR A 73 14.47 -8.88 1.30
N HIS A 74 13.82 -7.77 0.95
CA HIS A 74 12.67 -7.24 1.67
C HIS A 74 11.70 -6.59 0.67
N LEU A 75 10.41 -6.89 0.82
CA LEU A 75 9.37 -6.47 -0.13
C LEU A 75 9.33 -4.96 -0.37
N THR A 76 9.46 -4.13 0.67
CA THR A 76 9.42 -2.67 0.52
C THR A 76 10.52 -2.17 -0.44
N SER A 77 11.75 -2.68 -0.32
CA SER A 77 12.87 -2.32 -1.21
C SER A 77 12.60 -2.75 -2.64
N ASP A 78 12.10 -3.98 -2.84
CA ASP A 78 11.76 -4.51 -4.16
C ASP A 78 10.64 -3.67 -4.84
N LEU A 79 9.59 -3.30 -4.09
CA LEU A 79 8.53 -2.45 -4.63
C LEU A 79 9.05 -1.07 -5.09
N ILE A 80 9.95 -0.47 -4.32
CA ILE A 80 10.57 0.80 -4.71
C ILE A 80 11.44 0.63 -5.96
N ASP A 81 12.25 -0.42 -6.03
CA ASP A 81 13.08 -0.73 -7.19
C ASP A 81 12.24 -0.95 -8.46
N GLN A 82 11.10 -1.65 -8.35
CA GLN A 82 10.17 -1.83 -9.47
C GLN A 82 9.51 -0.51 -9.89
N SER A 83 9.19 0.36 -8.93
CA SER A 83 8.67 1.70 -9.23
C SER A 83 9.68 2.52 -10.03
N ILE A 84 10.94 2.53 -9.60
CA ILE A 84 12.04 3.21 -10.30
C ILE A 84 12.21 2.63 -11.71
N ARG A 85 12.13 1.31 -11.88
CA ARG A 85 12.21 0.67 -13.20
C ARG A 85 11.07 1.10 -14.12
N PHE A 86 9.82 1.10 -13.64
CA PHE A 86 8.69 1.55 -14.46
C PHE A 86 8.85 3.00 -14.92
N ILE A 87 9.33 3.88 -14.03
CA ILE A 87 9.59 5.29 -14.36
C ILE A 87 10.76 5.41 -15.36
N ALA A 88 11.85 4.67 -15.15
CA ALA A 88 13.01 4.68 -16.06
C ALA A 88 12.65 4.16 -17.46
N ASP A 89 11.94 3.03 -17.53
CA ASP A 89 11.46 2.47 -18.80
C ASP A 89 10.57 3.46 -19.54
N HIS A 90 9.63 4.10 -18.81
CA HIS A 90 8.76 5.12 -19.39
C HIS A 90 9.55 6.31 -19.92
N SER A 91 10.46 6.86 -19.12
CA SER A 91 11.25 8.04 -19.48
C SER A 91 12.16 7.78 -20.67
N ALA A 92 12.63 6.54 -20.85
CA ALA A 92 13.47 6.15 -21.97
C ALA A 92 12.65 5.94 -23.28
N ASP A 93 11.45 5.36 -23.19
CA ASP A 93 10.64 4.99 -24.36
C ASP A 93 9.63 6.06 -24.76
N ARG A 94 9.04 6.76 -23.79
CA ARG A 94 7.92 7.71 -23.98
C ARG A 94 8.07 9.01 -23.19
N PRO A 95 9.17 9.75 -23.31
CA PRO A 95 9.47 10.92 -22.49
C PRO A 95 8.43 12.05 -22.58
N ASP A 96 7.68 12.11 -23.69
CA ASP A 96 6.68 13.16 -23.94
C ASP A 96 5.26 12.80 -23.44
N ILE A 97 5.06 11.58 -22.94
CA ILE A 97 3.76 11.14 -22.45
C ILE A 97 3.70 11.34 -20.93
N PRO A 98 2.67 12.01 -20.39
CA PRO A 98 2.54 12.13 -18.95
C PRO A 98 2.22 10.77 -18.29
N TRP A 99 2.69 10.58 -17.08
CA TRP A 99 2.48 9.34 -16.33
C TRP A 99 2.10 9.57 -14.87
N LEU A 100 1.47 8.57 -14.31
CA LEU A 100 1.18 8.42 -12.89
C LEU A 100 1.72 7.08 -12.40
N THR A 101 2.46 7.07 -11.31
CA THR A 101 2.78 5.85 -10.58
C THR A 101 2.14 5.89 -9.20
N TRP A 102 1.29 4.91 -8.90
CA TRP A 102 0.74 4.71 -7.56
C TRP A 102 1.57 3.66 -6.83
N VAL A 103 2.25 4.09 -5.76
CA VAL A 103 3.06 3.21 -4.90
C VAL A 103 2.30 2.99 -3.59
N ALA A 104 1.83 1.77 -3.37
CA ALA A 104 1.09 1.36 -2.19
C ALA A 104 1.88 0.32 -1.41
N LEU A 105 2.67 0.75 -0.41
CA LEU A 105 3.47 -0.16 0.40
C LEU A 105 2.59 -1.02 1.31
N GLY A 106 3.03 -2.25 1.61
CA GLY A 106 2.36 -3.14 2.56
C GLY A 106 2.59 -2.76 4.02
N ALA A 107 3.75 -2.25 4.33
CA ALA A 107 4.05 -1.68 5.64
C ALA A 107 3.20 -0.40 5.85
N CYS A 108 2.61 -0.17 6.99
CA CYS A 108 2.77 -0.75 8.33
C CYS A 108 1.73 -1.83 8.69
N HIS A 109 1.07 -2.47 7.73
CA HIS A 109 0.13 -3.56 8.01
C HIS A 109 0.87 -4.82 8.55
N ALA A 110 0.16 -5.68 9.26
CA ALA A 110 0.66 -7.02 9.63
C ALA A 110 0.98 -7.84 8.35
N PRO A 111 1.96 -8.76 8.40
CA PRO A 111 2.89 -9.01 9.50
C PRO A 111 3.91 -7.85 9.65
N HIS A 112 4.18 -7.48 10.92
CA HIS A 112 5.12 -6.40 11.24
C HIS A 112 6.57 -6.92 11.13
N GLN A 113 7.06 -7.02 9.92
CA GLN A 113 8.38 -7.53 9.58
C GLN A 113 9.22 -6.40 9.00
N ALA A 114 10.36 -6.12 9.61
CA ALA A 114 11.32 -5.14 9.12
C ALA A 114 12.75 -5.66 9.32
N PRO A 115 13.74 -5.19 8.55
CA PRO A 115 15.14 -5.54 8.75
C PRO A 115 15.60 -5.17 10.16
N GLN A 116 16.37 -6.06 10.80
CA GLN A 116 16.74 -5.94 12.20
C GLN A 116 17.54 -4.65 12.51
N ASP A 117 18.39 -4.23 11.61
CA ASP A 117 19.16 -2.99 11.71
C ASP A 117 18.26 -1.75 11.72
N ILE A 118 17.18 -1.77 10.92
CA ILE A 118 16.17 -0.71 10.91
C ILE A 118 15.40 -0.70 12.24
N ILE A 119 14.95 -1.86 12.73
CA ILE A 119 14.27 -1.96 14.04
C ILE A 119 15.16 -1.37 15.13
N MET A 120 16.43 -1.78 15.21
CA MET A 120 17.37 -1.30 16.22
C MET A 120 17.66 0.20 16.12
N SER A 121 17.58 0.79 14.93
CA SER A 121 17.79 2.24 14.74
C SER A 121 16.72 3.10 15.42
N TYR A 122 15.54 2.53 15.67
CA TYR A 122 14.43 3.21 16.33
C TYR A 122 14.28 2.87 17.82
N ASP A 123 15.08 1.94 18.36
CA ASP A 123 14.95 1.45 19.72
C ASP A 123 15.00 2.59 20.76
N ALA A 124 15.97 3.49 20.63
CA ALA A 124 16.09 4.64 21.50
C ALA A 124 14.92 5.64 21.39
N ALA A 125 14.34 5.78 20.19
CA ALA A 125 13.23 6.70 19.96
C ALA A 125 11.93 6.23 20.62
N PHE A 126 11.76 4.93 20.80
CA PHE A 126 10.56 4.33 21.41
C PHE A 126 10.82 3.69 22.77
N ALA A 127 11.99 3.90 23.38
CA ALA A 127 12.37 3.35 24.68
C ALA A 127 11.43 3.80 25.84
N HIS A 128 10.71 4.91 25.65
CA HIS A 128 9.74 5.42 26.63
C HIS A 128 8.38 4.71 26.57
N GLY A 129 8.17 3.80 25.61
CA GLY A 129 6.97 2.96 25.48
C GLY A 129 5.82 3.60 24.71
N TRP A 130 4.79 2.79 24.50
CA TRP A 130 3.65 3.12 23.66
C TRP A 130 2.81 4.30 24.19
N GLU A 131 2.52 4.30 25.50
CA GLU A 131 1.66 5.33 26.12
C GLU A 131 2.25 6.73 25.97
N ALA A 132 3.53 6.91 26.27
CA ALA A 132 4.20 8.19 26.12
C ALA A 132 4.33 8.61 24.63
N SER A 133 4.46 7.64 23.72
CA SER A 133 4.46 7.93 22.27
C SER A 133 3.10 8.43 21.77
N GLN A 134 1.99 7.90 22.31
CA GLN A 134 0.65 8.37 21.99
C GLN A 134 0.38 9.78 22.51
N GLU A 135 0.78 10.07 23.76
CA GLU A 135 0.62 11.40 24.36
C GLU A 135 1.36 12.46 23.54
N ALA A 136 2.62 12.22 23.18
CA ALA A 136 3.41 13.12 22.35
C ALA A 136 2.81 13.32 20.96
N GLY A 137 2.21 12.28 20.37
CA GLY A 137 1.52 12.35 19.08
C GLY A 137 0.23 13.18 19.13
N GLN A 138 -0.51 13.13 20.24
CA GLN A 138 -1.72 13.93 20.44
C GLN A 138 -1.39 15.42 20.68
N GLU A 139 -0.33 15.73 21.41
CA GLU A 139 0.11 17.11 21.61
C GLU A 139 0.59 17.76 20.30
N GLY A 140 1.26 17.00 19.42
CA GLY A 140 1.71 17.48 18.11
C GLY A 140 0.60 17.62 17.06
N SER A 141 -0.57 17.03 17.29
CA SER A 141 -1.72 17.06 16.39
C SER A 141 -2.76 18.14 16.71
N GLN A 142 -2.57 18.91 17.78
CA GLN A 142 -3.43 20.04 18.08
C GLN A 142 -3.08 21.21 17.16
N ASP A 143 -3.83 21.35 16.08
CA ASP A 143 -3.86 22.56 15.26
C ASP A 143 -4.37 23.72 16.15
N PRO A 144 -3.57 24.80 16.39
CA PRO A 144 -3.97 25.90 17.27
C PRO A 144 -5.17 26.71 16.77
N GLY A 145 -5.79 26.32 15.65
CA GLY A 145 -6.95 26.96 15.03
C GLY A 145 -8.27 26.17 15.15
N GLN A 146 -8.28 24.97 15.71
CA GLN A 146 -9.51 24.20 15.84
C GLN A 146 -10.12 24.41 17.23
N GLU A 147 -11.20 25.20 17.31
CA GLU A 147 -12.04 25.26 18.52
C GLU A 147 -12.54 23.84 18.86
N PRO A 148 -12.62 23.47 20.14
CA PRO A 148 -13.14 22.17 20.54
C PRO A 148 -14.58 22.05 20.04
N GLY A 149 -14.79 21.18 19.05
CA GLY A 149 -16.12 20.85 18.55
C GLY A 149 -16.99 20.37 19.69
N GLU A 150 -18.23 20.86 19.75
CA GLU A 150 -19.23 20.35 20.70
C GLU A 150 -19.28 18.82 20.65
N PRO A 151 -19.41 18.13 21.79
CA PRO A 151 -19.53 16.67 21.81
C PRO A 151 -20.73 16.26 20.96
N ASP A 152 -20.46 15.42 19.97
CA ASP A 152 -21.45 14.89 19.04
C ASP A 152 -22.58 14.19 19.83
N GLY A 153 -23.69 14.91 19.98
CA GLY A 153 -24.85 14.44 20.67
C GLY A 153 -25.50 13.30 19.87
N ASP A 154 -25.70 12.18 20.54
CA ASP A 154 -26.62 11.11 20.14
C ASP A 154 -26.13 10.10 19.08
N VAL A 155 -25.08 9.33 19.42
CA VAL A 155 -24.74 8.08 18.70
C VAL A 155 -25.83 6.99 18.88
N GLU A 156 -26.67 7.06 19.91
CA GLU A 156 -27.75 6.09 20.14
C GLU A 156 -28.93 6.18 19.17
N ALA A 157 -29.11 7.31 18.50
CA ALA A 157 -30.23 7.49 17.56
C ALA A 157 -30.04 6.76 16.20
N ARG A 158 -28.85 6.26 15.90
CA ARG A 158 -28.53 5.61 14.61
C ARG A 158 -28.67 4.09 14.60
N LEU A 159 -29.02 3.47 15.73
CA LEU A 159 -29.20 2.01 15.87
C LEU A 159 -30.64 1.58 16.03
N ARG A 160 -31.61 2.22 15.36
CA ARG A 160 -32.99 1.68 15.33
C ARG A 160 -33.07 0.62 14.24
N PRO A 161 -33.51 -0.62 14.58
CA PRO A 161 -33.76 -1.65 13.59
C PRO A 161 -34.97 -1.23 12.72
N VAL A 162 -34.77 -1.34 11.40
CA VAL A 162 -35.88 -1.25 10.44
C VAL A 162 -36.73 -2.53 10.62
N THR A 163 -37.89 -2.41 11.21
CA THR A 163 -38.90 -3.49 11.23
C THR A 163 -39.66 -3.50 9.91
N PRO A 164 -40.11 -4.71 9.44
CA PRO A 164 -40.62 -4.96 8.10
C PRO A 164 -41.96 -4.25 7.80
#